data_4704c6482b19cff92747b8371f49f82e
#
_entry.id   4704c6482b19cff92747b8371f49f82e
#
_cell.length_a   1.000
_cell.length_b   1.000
_cell.length_c   1.000
_cell.angle_alpha   90.00
_cell.angle_beta   90.00
_cell.angle_gamma   90.00
#
_symmetry.space_group_name_H-M   'P 1'
#
loop_
_entity.id
_entity.type
_entity.pdbx_description
1 polymer ?
#
loop_
_entity_poly.entity_id
_entity_poly.type
_entity_poly.pdbx_seq_one_letter_code
_entity_poly.pdbx_strand_id
1 'polypeptide(L)'
;MGSSKQLRWYNVAIIAFVSVWGLGNVVNNYATQGLSVIVSWILIMALYFVPYVLIVGQLGSVFKDSTGGVSSWVKNTTTKRIGYFAAWTYWVVHIPYLAQKPQGIIISINWILKQNGDFINTGNATVIALIGLVIFLFFLWISSKGLTTLKTIGGLAGTAMFIMSLLFILLAVSAPAITGATFATPDMGNIKSYLPKFDFAYFTTISMLVFAVGGAEKISPYVNETKNASKEFPKGMLVLAIMIGICAILGSFSMGMLFDSHNIPNDLMANGAYEAFGKLGAYYKVGNLFVVIYAIAQMLAQISALAFSIDAPLKILLSDSDKEFIPESFSKTNSKGTPVKGYILTGILVSILIIVPGLGIKNMNENYKWLLNLNSIVMPLRYLWVFFAYMMINKLHKDFNSDYKFIKNPKIGYLVGLWCFIFTAFACILGAVPKISYTDEPKAFVFQLIMNIATPIVLIGLGAIFPYFARKAQNKEV
;
A
#
# COMPACT_ATOMS: atom_id res chain seq x y z
N MET A 1 -13.90 27.54 -14.01
CA MET A 1 -14.36 27.87 -12.66
C MET A 1 -13.33 27.31 -11.69
N GLY A 2 -12.53 28.16 -11.04
CA GLY A 2 -11.54 27.70 -10.06
C GLY A 2 -12.23 27.06 -8.86
N SER A 3 -11.89 25.81 -8.57
CA SER A 3 -12.28 25.12 -7.35
C SER A 3 -11.87 26.02 -6.17
N SER A 4 -12.82 26.43 -5.34
CA SER A 4 -12.50 27.20 -4.14
C SER A 4 -11.64 26.32 -3.24
N LYS A 5 -10.40 26.74 -2.93
CA LYS A 5 -9.48 26.04 -2.04
C LYS A 5 -10.15 25.86 -0.66
N GLN A 6 -10.65 24.65 -0.37
CA GLN A 6 -11.51 24.38 0.79
C GLN A 6 -10.87 23.47 1.83
N LEU A 7 -9.90 22.60 1.42
CA LEU A 7 -9.29 21.62 2.31
C LEU A 7 -8.41 22.29 3.37
N ARG A 8 -8.61 21.92 4.64
CA ARG A 8 -7.75 22.29 5.78
C ARG A 8 -6.92 21.08 6.21
N TRP A 9 -5.96 21.29 7.10
CA TRP A 9 -5.05 20.25 7.59
C TRP A 9 -5.75 18.98 8.06
N TYR A 10 -6.89 19.07 8.72
CA TYR A 10 -7.64 17.91 9.20
C TYR A 10 -8.29 17.12 8.06
N ASN A 11 -8.77 17.79 7.01
CA ASN A 11 -9.27 17.12 5.81
C ASN A 11 -8.12 16.36 5.11
N VAL A 12 -6.96 17.02 4.97
CA VAL A 12 -5.75 16.40 4.39
C VAL A 12 -5.34 15.17 5.20
N ALA A 13 -5.28 15.27 6.54
CA ALA A 13 -4.92 14.17 7.41
C ALA A 13 -5.89 12.98 7.28
N ILE A 14 -7.22 13.23 7.28
CA ILE A 14 -8.24 12.18 7.18
C ILE A 14 -8.17 11.49 5.79
N ILE A 15 -8.13 12.27 4.69
CA ILE A 15 -8.04 11.71 3.34
C ILE A 15 -6.77 10.87 3.19
N ALA A 16 -5.64 11.37 3.72
CA ALA A 16 -4.38 10.63 3.72
C ALA A 16 -4.47 9.36 4.57
N PHE A 17 -5.05 9.43 5.76
CA PHE A 17 -5.20 8.28 6.65
C PHE A 17 -6.00 7.17 5.98
N VAL A 18 -7.17 7.48 5.42
CA VAL A 18 -8.02 6.52 4.71
C VAL A 18 -7.30 5.90 3.49
N SER A 19 -6.39 6.68 2.86
CA SER A 19 -5.65 6.24 1.67
C SER A 19 -4.43 5.34 2.00
N VAL A 20 -3.89 5.46 3.21
CA VAL A 20 -2.66 4.79 3.65
C VAL A 20 -2.96 3.63 4.60
N TRP A 21 -3.91 3.83 5.52
CA TRP A 21 -4.12 2.93 6.64
C TRP A 21 -5.19 1.87 6.40
N GLY A 22 -4.94 0.68 6.94
CA GLY A 22 -5.90 -0.40 7.08
C GLY A 22 -5.49 -1.33 8.22
N LEU A 23 -6.46 -1.96 8.90
CA LEU A 23 -6.19 -2.89 10.00
C LEU A 23 -5.28 -4.06 9.57
N GLY A 24 -5.34 -4.47 8.31
CA GLY A 24 -4.44 -5.47 7.73
C GLY A 24 -2.95 -5.10 7.88
N ASN A 25 -2.58 -3.81 7.94
CA ASN A 25 -1.20 -3.39 8.18
C ASN A 25 -0.71 -3.82 9.58
N VAL A 26 -1.57 -3.73 10.59
CA VAL A 26 -1.27 -4.22 11.95
C VAL A 26 -1.13 -5.74 11.95
N VAL A 27 -2.14 -6.43 11.40
CA VAL A 27 -2.20 -7.90 11.39
C VAL A 27 -1.01 -8.50 10.67
N ASN A 28 -0.67 -8.00 9.46
CA ASN A 28 0.43 -8.52 8.66
C ASN A 28 1.80 -8.35 9.34
N ASN A 29 2.03 -7.20 9.96
CA ASN A 29 3.28 -6.93 10.64
C ASN A 29 3.37 -7.68 11.99
N TYR A 30 2.25 -7.81 12.71
CA TYR A 30 2.20 -8.67 13.90
C TYR A 30 2.44 -10.14 13.54
N ALA A 31 1.87 -10.64 12.45
CA ALA A 31 2.08 -11.99 11.97
C ALA A 31 3.56 -12.31 11.65
N THR A 32 4.37 -11.31 11.33
CA THR A 32 5.80 -11.49 11.01
C THR A 32 6.73 -11.33 12.22
N GLN A 33 6.35 -10.54 13.21
CA GLN A 33 7.25 -10.12 14.30
C GLN A 33 6.69 -10.33 15.71
N GLY A 34 5.41 -10.72 15.85
CA GLY A 34 4.75 -10.80 17.16
C GLY A 34 4.74 -9.47 17.89
N LEU A 35 4.89 -9.48 19.21
CA LEU A 35 4.94 -8.28 20.06
C LEU A 35 6.12 -7.34 19.74
N SER A 36 7.22 -7.87 19.20
CA SER A 36 8.39 -7.04 18.86
C SER A 36 8.12 -6.02 17.78
N VAL A 37 7.02 -6.19 17.01
CA VAL A 37 6.55 -5.21 16.03
C VAL A 37 6.27 -3.84 16.64
N ILE A 38 5.92 -3.76 17.92
CA ILE A 38 5.63 -2.49 18.60
C ILE A 38 6.88 -1.60 18.64
N VAL A 39 8.04 -2.16 19.01
CA VAL A 39 9.31 -1.42 18.94
C VAL A 39 9.69 -1.12 17.49
N SER A 40 9.46 -2.06 16.58
CA SER A 40 9.68 -1.84 15.15
C SER A 40 8.83 -0.69 14.60
N TRP A 41 7.56 -0.55 15.04
CA TRP A 41 6.72 0.62 14.70
C TRP A 41 7.33 1.92 15.22
N ILE A 42 7.81 1.96 16.47
CA ILE A 42 8.45 3.17 17.03
C ILE A 42 9.67 3.56 16.19
N LEU A 43 10.51 2.57 15.85
CA LEU A 43 11.72 2.81 15.05
C LEU A 43 11.37 3.30 13.64
N ILE A 44 10.45 2.63 12.94
CA ILE A 44 10.08 3.02 11.58
C ILE A 44 9.37 4.38 11.54
N MET A 45 8.57 4.69 12.56
CA MET A 45 7.94 6.01 12.70
C MET A 45 9.00 7.11 12.85
N ALA A 46 9.95 6.96 13.76
CA ALA A 46 10.96 7.97 14.03
C ALA A 46 11.97 8.13 12.90
N LEU A 47 12.47 7.01 12.35
CA LEU A 47 13.60 7.03 11.42
C LEU A 47 13.20 7.13 9.95
N TYR A 48 11.96 6.82 9.62
CA TYR A 48 11.51 6.74 8.24
C TYR A 48 10.19 7.46 7.96
N PHE A 49 9.10 7.12 8.66
CA PHE A 49 7.77 7.60 8.28
C PHE A 49 7.56 9.08 8.55
N VAL A 50 7.96 9.59 9.73
CA VAL A 50 7.89 11.03 10.02
C VAL A 50 8.72 11.84 9.04
N PRO A 51 10.01 11.52 8.76
CA PRO A 51 10.75 12.13 7.67
C PRO A 51 10.01 12.06 6.32
N TYR A 52 9.48 10.90 5.96
CA TYR A 52 8.77 10.71 4.69
C TYR A 52 7.57 11.64 4.53
N VAL A 53 6.67 11.70 5.52
CA VAL A 53 5.47 12.56 5.42
C VAL A 53 5.84 14.04 5.40
N LEU A 54 6.88 14.46 6.12
CA LEU A 54 7.36 15.84 6.12
C LEU A 54 8.06 16.20 4.80
N ILE A 55 8.76 15.25 4.17
CA ILE A 55 9.29 15.36 2.80
C ILE A 55 8.13 15.58 1.82
N VAL A 56 7.08 14.75 1.88
CA VAL A 56 5.88 14.92 1.06
C VAL A 56 5.24 16.29 1.31
N GLY A 57 5.19 16.74 2.57
CA GLY A 57 4.72 18.06 2.96
C GLY A 57 5.52 19.20 2.29
N GLN A 58 6.84 19.09 2.25
CA GLN A 58 7.70 20.08 1.59
C GLN A 58 7.54 20.05 0.06
N LEU A 59 7.54 18.87 -0.55
CA LEU A 59 7.32 18.74 -2.00
C LEU A 59 5.96 19.30 -2.41
N GLY A 60 4.91 19.03 -1.63
CA GLY A 60 3.59 19.64 -1.83
C GLY A 60 3.61 21.17 -1.71
N SER A 61 4.39 21.72 -0.79
CA SER A 61 4.54 23.18 -0.65
C SER A 61 5.30 23.80 -1.84
N VAL A 62 6.37 23.14 -2.32
CA VAL A 62 7.14 23.60 -3.50
C VAL A 62 6.29 23.59 -4.76
N PHE A 63 5.52 22.51 -4.97
CA PHE A 63 4.74 22.28 -6.19
C PHE A 63 3.24 22.54 -5.99
N LYS A 64 2.88 23.47 -5.12
CA LYS A 64 1.48 23.81 -4.74
C LYS A 64 0.58 24.23 -5.90
N ASP A 65 1.18 24.70 -6.99
CA ASP A 65 0.45 25.15 -8.19
C ASP A 65 0.46 24.07 -9.30
N SER A 66 1.07 22.90 -9.05
CA SER A 66 1.10 21.77 -9.96
C SER A 66 -0.07 20.82 -9.68
N THR A 67 -0.73 20.35 -10.72
CA THR A 67 -1.78 19.31 -10.61
C THR A 67 -1.22 17.90 -10.58
N GLY A 68 0.09 17.74 -10.78
CA GLY A 68 0.76 16.45 -10.85
C GLY A 68 1.17 15.91 -9.50
N GLY A 69 1.37 14.58 -9.47
CA GLY A 69 1.89 13.87 -8.31
C GLY A 69 3.43 13.73 -8.36
N VAL A 70 3.90 12.58 -7.87
CA VAL A 70 5.34 12.26 -7.76
C VAL A 70 6.08 12.39 -9.09
N SER A 71 5.49 11.95 -10.20
CA SER A 71 6.07 12.04 -11.54
C SER A 71 6.31 13.48 -11.98
N SER A 72 5.38 14.39 -11.71
CA SER A 72 5.55 15.83 -11.96
C SER A 72 6.65 16.43 -11.09
N TRP A 73 6.76 16.03 -9.82
CA TRP A 73 7.85 16.47 -8.94
C TRP A 73 9.23 16.08 -9.51
N VAL A 74 9.34 14.82 -9.97
CA VAL A 74 10.57 14.31 -10.59
C VAL A 74 10.87 15.02 -11.92
N LYS A 75 9.85 15.19 -12.79
CA LYS A 75 9.98 15.86 -14.08
C LYS A 75 10.49 17.31 -13.91
N ASN A 76 9.91 18.06 -12.96
CA ASN A 76 10.24 19.45 -12.73
C ASN A 76 11.62 19.65 -12.07
N THR A 77 12.14 18.62 -11.39
CA THR A 77 13.45 18.67 -10.73
C THR A 77 14.57 18.02 -11.54
N THR A 78 14.24 17.35 -12.67
CA THR A 78 15.21 16.60 -13.46
C THR A 78 14.95 16.76 -14.97
N THR A 79 14.56 15.68 -15.65
CA THR A 79 14.28 15.65 -17.10
C THR A 79 12.94 14.95 -17.39
N LYS A 80 12.37 15.24 -18.56
CA LYS A 80 11.17 14.57 -19.06
C LYS A 80 11.30 13.04 -19.05
N ARG A 81 12.48 12.51 -19.44
CA ARG A 81 12.74 11.07 -19.47
C ARG A 81 12.71 10.45 -18.07
N ILE A 82 13.30 11.09 -17.07
CA ILE A 82 13.31 10.60 -15.69
C ILE A 82 11.89 10.72 -15.11
N GLY A 83 11.17 11.81 -15.39
CA GLY A 83 9.75 11.97 -15.03
C GLY A 83 8.86 10.87 -15.60
N TYR A 84 9.11 10.47 -16.87
CA TYR A 84 8.42 9.31 -17.47
C TYR A 84 8.67 8.01 -16.69
N PHE A 85 9.92 7.70 -16.34
CA PHE A 85 10.21 6.48 -15.55
C PHE A 85 9.60 6.53 -14.16
N ALA A 86 9.48 7.71 -13.55
CA ALA A 86 8.77 7.88 -12.29
C ALA A 86 7.26 7.59 -12.47
N ALA A 87 6.63 8.10 -13.52
CA ALA A 87 5.23 7.83 -13.85
C ALA A 87 5.00 6.36 -14.20
N TRP A 88 5.91 5.75 -14.97
CA TRP A 88 5.86 4.33 -15.29
C TRP A 88 5.96 3.46 -14.03
N THR A 89 6.95 3.73 -13.18
CA THR A 89 7.11 3.00 -11.92
C THR A 89 5.85 3.15 -11.06
N TYR A 90 5.30 4.36 -10.95
CA TYR A 90 4.10 4.62 -10.18
C TYR A 90 2.89 3.77 -10.63
N TRP A 91 2.70 3.60 -11.94
CA TRP A 91 1.64 2.74 -12.45
C TRP A 91 1.95 1.25 -12.27
N VAL A 92 3.15 0.81 -12.69
CA VAL A 92 3.44 -0.62 -12.82
C VAL A 92 3.56 -1.34 -11.47
N VAL A 93 3.95 -0.63 -10.41
CA VAL A 93 4.01 -1.21 -9.05
C VAL A 93 2.62 -1.59 -8.50
N HIS A 94 1.54 -1.08 -9.10
CA HIS A 94 0.19 -1.49 -8.74
C HIS A 94 -0.24 -2.83 -9.35
N ILE A 95 0.50 -3.40 -10.30
CA ILE A 95 0.14 -4.68 -10.94
C ILE A 95 0.04 -5.83 -9.93
N PRO A 96 1.05 -6.10 -9.05
CA PRO A 96 0.90 -7.11 -7.99
C PRO A 96 -0.18 -6.78 -6.97
N TYR A 97 -0.38 -5.49 -6.68
CA TYR A 97 -1.42 -5.03 -5.78
C TYR A 97 -2.82 -5.35 -6.32
N LEU A 98 -3.05 -5.12 -7.61
CA LEU A 98 -4.29 -5.46 -8.30
C LEU A 98 -4.52 -6.98 -8.33
N ALA A 99 -3.47 -7.79 -8.48
CA ALA A 99 -3.58 -9.24 -8.46
C ALA A 99 -4.01 -9.81 -7.08
N GLN A 100 -3.66 -9.11 -5.99
CA GLN A 100 -4.02 -9.53 -4.62
C GLN A 100 -5.47 -9.17 -4.25
N LYS A 101 -6.03 -8.06 -4.77
CA LYS A 101 -7.34 -7.56 -4.34
C LYS A 101 -8.50 -8.53 -4.50
N PRO A 102 -8.63 -9.28 -5.60
CA PRO A 102 -9.66 -10.31 -5.74
C PRO A 102 -9.62 -11.37 -4.63
N GLN A 103 -8.44 -11.76 -4.18
CA GLN A 103 -8.32 -12.71 -3.07
C GLN A 103 -8.90 -12.13 -1.77
N GLY A 104 -8.61 -10.86 -1.46
CA GLY A 104 -9.21 -10.18 -0.30
C GLY A 104 -10.74 -10.09 -0.38
N ILE A 105 -11.31 -9.94 -1.59
CA ILE A 105 -12.75 -9.96 -1.81
C ILE A 105 -13.31 -11.36 -1.52
N ILE A 106 -12.68 -12.43 -2.04
CA ILE A 106 -13.09 -13.83 -1.83
C ILE A 106 -13.04 -14.17 -0.34
N ILE A 107 -11.97 -13.80 0.37
CA ILE A 107 -11.83 -14.00 1.82
C ILE A 107 -12.99 -13.33 2.56
N SER A 108 -13.26 -12.05 2.25
CA SER A 108 -14.35 -11.31 2.89
C SER A 108 -15.71 -11.95 2.66
N ILE A 109 -16.01 -12.40 1.43
CA ILE A 109 -17.26 -13.09 1.10
C ILE A 109 -17.37 -14.40 1.91
N ASN A 110 -16.27 -15.17 1.99
CA ASN A 110 -16.30 -16.41 2.80
C ASN A 110 -16.62 -16.12 4.27
N TRP A 111 -16.00 -15.10 4.86
CA TRP A 111 -16.27 -14.71 6.24
C TRP A 111 -17.69 -14.16 6.46
N ILE A 112 -18.31 -13.50 5.46
CA ILE A 112 -19.72 -13.10 5.52
C ILE A 112 -20.64 -14.33 5.55
N LEU A 113 -20.34 -15.34 4.70
CA LEU A 113 -21.23 -16.48 4.48
C LEU A 113 -21.00 -17.63 5.45
N LYS A 114 -19.74 -17.97 5.74
CA LYS A 114 -19.33 -19.13 6.53
C LYS A 114 -18.90 -18.80 7.94
N GLN A 115 -18.46 -17.57 8.18
CA GLN A 115 -18.00 -17.06 9.49
C GLN A 115 -16.86 -17.90 10.09
N ASN A 116 -16.04 -18.52 9.23
CA ASN A 116 -14.83 -19.24 9.60
C ASN A 116 -13.73 -19.05 8.55
N GLY A 117 -12.49 -19.36 8.92
CA GLY A 117 -11.30 -19.19 8.10
C GLY A 117 -10.85 -20.44 7.32
N ASP A 118 -11.52 -21.57 7.45
CA ASP A 118 -11.08 -22.90 6.95
C ASP A 118 -10.80 -22.91 5.44
N PHE A 119 -11.57 -22.13 4.69
CA PHE A 119 -11.48 -22.02 3.24
C PHE A 119 -10.07 -21.66 2.74
N ILE A 120 -9.31 -20.90 3.50
CA ILE A 120 -7.97 -20.42 3.11
C ILE A 120 -6.97 -21.56 3.02
N ASN A 121 -7.08 -22.53 3.93
CA ASN A 121 -6.18 -23.68 4.01
C ASN A 121 -6.68 -24.87 3.16
N THR A 122 -7.99 -25.01 2.96
CA THR A 122 -8.61 -26.14 2.26
C THR A 122 -8.93 -25.85 0.79
N GLY A 123 -9.03 -24.57 0.41
CA GLY A 123 -9.38 -24.15 -0.94
C GLY A 123 -8.32 -24.48 -1.99
N ASN A 124 -8.74 -25.01 -3.13
CA ASN A 124 -7.85 -25.29 -4.26
C ASN A 124 -7.33 -23.96 -4.87
N ALA A 125 -6.02 -23.75 -4.85
CA ALA A 125 -5.38 -22.53 -5.30
C ALA A 125 -5.72 -22.16 -6.75
N THR A 126 -5.78 -23.13 -7.65
CA THR A 126 -6.09 -22.90 -9.07
C THR A 126 -7.53 -22.44 -9.27
N VAL A 127 -8.49 -23.08 -8.59
CA VAL A 127 -9.91 -22.68 -8.66
C VAL A 127 -10.09 -21.26 -8.13
N ILE A 128 -9.43 -20.94 -7.02
CA ILE A 128 -9.49 -19.61 -6.41
C ILE A 128 -8.84 -18.56 -7.30
N ALA A 129 -7.72 -18.89 -7.95
CA ALA A 129 -7.08 -18.01 -8.94
C ALA A 129 -8.01 -17.71 -10.12
N LEU A 130 -8.73 -18.71 -10.64
CA LEU A 130 -9.70 -18.52 -11.71
C LEU A 130 -10.89 -17.65 -11.28
N ILE A 131 -11.44 -17.86 -10.08
CA ILE A 131 -12.50 -17.01 -9.50
C ILE A 131 -11.95 -15.58 -9.33
N GLY A 132 -10.74 -15.44 -8.80
CA GLY A 132 -10.08 -14.15 -8.65
C GLY A 132 -9.87 -13.42 -9.98
N LEU A 133 -9.51 -14.16 -11.05
CA LEU A 133 -9.40 -13.63 -12.39
C LEU A 133 -10.74 -13.10 -12.93
N VAL A 134 -11.82 -13.86 -12.73
CA VAL A 134 -13.17 -13.42 -13.13
C VAL A 134 -13.57 -12.15 -12.38
N ILE A 135 -13.35 -12.08 -11.07
CA ILE A 135 -13.61 -10.89 -10.26
C ILE A 135 -12.78 -9.71 -10.78
N PHE A 136 -11.50 -9.90 -11.04
CA PHE A 136 -10.62 -8.85 -11.55
C PHE A 136 -11.11 -8.32 -12.91
N LEU A 137 -11.39 -9.20 -13.86
CA LEU A 137 -11.85 -8.83 -15.20
C LEU A 137 -13.21 -8.12 -15.15
N PHE A 138 -14.11 -8.55 -14.27
CA PHE A 138 -15.39 -7.88 -14.04
C PHE A 138 -15.21 -6.44 -13.54
N PHE A 139 -14.34 -6.21 -12.55
CA PHE A 139 -14.07 -4.86 -12.07
C PHE A 139 -13.26 -4.02 -13.06
N LEU A 140 -12.38 -4.64 -13.85
CA LEU A 140 -11.70 -3.98 -14.96
C LEU A 140 -12.73 -3.46 -16.00
N TRP A 141 -13.70 -4.30 -16.35
CA TRP A 141 -14.79 -3.94 -17.25
C TRP A 141 -15.68 -2.83 -16.67
N ILE A 142 -16.09 -2.92 -15.39
CA ILE A 142 -16.88 -1.85 -14.74
C ILE A 142 -16.09 -0.54 -14.72
N SER A 143 -14.81 -0.58 -14.34
CA SER A 143 -13.94 0.59 -14.29
C SER A 143 -13.83 1.26 -15.67
N SER A 144 -13.87 0.49 -16.76
CA SER A 144 -13.87 1.02 -18.12
C SER A 144 -15.16 1.78 -18.48
N LYS A 145 -16.23 1.62 -17.73
CA LYS A 145 -17.53 2.32 -17.93
C LYS A 145 -17.62 3.65 -17.18
N GLY A 146 -16.65 3.97 -16.34
CA GLY A 146 -16.60 5.19 -15.52
C GLY A 146 -16.78 4.91 -14.02
N LEU A 147 -16.11 5.72 -13.18
CA LEU A 147 -15.89 5.42 -11.76
C LEU A 147 -16.76 6.22 -10.79
N THR A 148 -17.77 6.97 -11.23
CA THR A 148 -18.53 7.88 -10.35
C THR A 148 -19.12 7.18 -9.12
N THR A 149 -19.75 6.03 -9.30
CA THR A 149 -20.34 5.24 -8.21
C THR A 149 -19.27 4.63 -7.29
N LEU A 150 -18.15 4.17 -7.86
CA LEU A 150 -17.07 3.55 -7.10
C LEU A 150 -16.30 4.56 -6.23
N LYS A 151 -16.25 5.83 -6.59
CA LYS A 151 -15.68 6.90 -5.76
C LYS A 151 -16.48 7.10 -4.46
N THR A 152 -17.81 7.08 -4.55
CA THR A 152 -18.68 7.19 -3.38
C THR A 152 -18.52 6.00 -2.45
N ILE A 153 -18.47 4.78 -3.00
CA ILE A 153 -18.22 3.56 -2.22
C ILE A 153 -16.84 3.64 -1.54
N GLY A 154 -15.84 4.21 -2.20
CA GLY A 154 -14.50 4.39 -1.66
C GLY A 154 -14.43 5.24 -0.41
N GLY A 155 -15.12 6.38 -0.41
CA GLY A 155 -15.19 7.24 0.77
C GLY A 155 -15.88 6.55 1.95
N LEU A 156 -17.00 5.87 1.68
CA LEU A 156 -17.73 5.13 2.71
C LEU A 156 -16.91 3.96 3.27
N ALA A 157 -16.29 3.16 2.41
CA ALA A 157 -15.47 2.03 2.79
C ALA A 157 -14.25 2.44 3.62
N GLY A 158 -13.57 3.52 3.23
CA GLY A 158 -12.43 4.04 3.98
C GLY A 158 -12.82 4.54 5.37
N THR A 159 -13.94 5.26 5.48
CA THR A 159 -14.47 5.70 6.78
C THR A 159 -14.89 4.52 7.65
N ALA A 160 -15.55 3.51 7.08
CA ALA A 160 -15.92 2.29 7.80
C ALA A 160 -14.67 1.55 8.32
N MET A 161 -13.62 1.41 7.53
CA MET A 161 -12.36 0.77 7.96
C MET A 161 -11.64 1.57 9.06
N PHE A 162 -11.70 2.89 9.03
CA PHE A 162 -11.18 3.72 10.12
C PHE A 162 -11.95 3.47 11.43
N ILE A 163 -13.28 3.51 11.37
CA ILE A 163 -14.14 3.23 12.53
C ILE A 163 -13.85 1.81 13.06
N MET A 164 -13.76 0.81 12.19
CA MET A 164 -13.45 -0.57 12.59
C MET A 164 -12.07 -0.69 13.24
N SER A 165 -11.06 0.06 12.78
CA SER A 165 -9.73 0.06 13.40
C SER A 165 -9.76 0.65 14.82
N LEU A 166 -10.47 1.76 15.02
CA LEU A 166 -10.67 2.34 16.36
C LEU A 166 -11.49 1.43 17.26
N LEU A 167 -12.57 0.85 16.74
CA LEU A 167 -13.41 -0.10 17.46
C LEU A 167 -12.63 -1.32 17.93
N PHE A 168 -11.77 -1.87 17.04
CA PHE A 168 -10.88 -2.98 17.37
C PHE A 168 -9.99 -2.66 18.58
N ILE A 169 -9.31 -1.51 18.56
CA ILE A 169 -8.43 -1.08 19.65
C ILE A 169 -9.22 -0.90 20.95
N LEU A 170 -10.34 -0.17 20.88
CA LEU A 170 -11.18 0.13 22.06
C LEU A 170 -11.71 -1.15 22.69
N LEU A 171 -12.27 -2.06 21.90
CA LEU A 171 -12.79 -3.34 22.37
C LEU A 171 -11.70 -4.22 22.97
N ALA A 172 -10.55 -4.35 22.29
CA ALA A 172 -9.45 -5.19 22.79
C ALA A 172 -8.89 -4.66 24.10
N VAL A 173 -8.61 -3.36 24.21
CA VAL A 173 -8.03 -2.74 25.41
C VAL A 173 -9.01 -2.76 26.58
N SER A 174 -10.30 -2.62 26.34
CA SER A 174 -11.32 -2.65 27.40
C SER A 174 -11.80 -4.06 27.80
N ALA A 175 -11.52 -5.09 26.98
CA ALA A 175 -11.98 -6.46 27.23
C ALA A 175 -11.56 -7.01 28.62
N PRO A 176 -10.31 -6.87 29.10
CA PRO A 176 -9.93 -7.38 30.41
C PRO A 176 -10.74 -6.76 31.56
N ALA A 177 -10.96 -5.44 31.50
CA ALA A 177 -11.70 -4.72 32.54
C ALA A 177 -13.22 -4.98 32.51
N ILE A 178 -13.80 -5.15 31.33
CA ILE A 178 -15.26 -5.30 31.17
C ILE A 178 -15.70 -6.76 31.21
N THR A 179 -14.91 -7.67 30.61
CA THR A 179 -15.32 -9.07 30.39
C THR A 179 -14.51 -10.07 31.20
N GLY A 180 -13.42 -9.62 31.85
CA GLY A 180 -12.48 -10.51 32.55
C GLY A 180 -11.61 -11.35 31.61
N ALA A 181 -11.52 -10.97 30.31
CA ALA A 181 -10.69 -11.68 29.33
C ALA A 181 -9.20 -11.61 29.72
N THR A 182 -8.51 -12.74 29.61
CA THR A 182 -7.05 -12.82 29.85
C THR A 182 -6.28 -12.55 28.56
N PHE A 183 -5.04 -12.06 28.69
CA PHE A 183 -4.18 -11.86 27.53
C PHE A 183 -3.75 -13.20 26.92
N ALA A 184 -3.81 -13.29 25.59
CA ALA A 184 -3.40 -14.49 24.86
C ALA A 184 -1.87 -14.68 24.92
N THR A 185 -1.10 -13.58 24.91
CA THR A 185 0.36 -13.62 25.11
C THR A 185 0.67 -13.52 26.61
N PRO A 186 1.27 -14.57 27.25
CA PRO A 186 1.43 -14.62 28.71
C PRO A 186 2.37 -13.55 29.27
N ASP A 187 3.40 -13.18 28.51
CA ASP A 187 4.50 -12.31 28.95
C ASP A 187 4.38 -10.86 28.43
N MET A 188 3.17 -10.38 28.14
CA MET A 188 2.93 -9.00 27.75
C MET A 188 3.38 -7.97 28.80
N GLY A 189 3.50 -8.34 30.06
CA GLY A 189 4.06 -7.49 31.11
C GLY A 189 5.60 -7.38 31.09
N ASN A 190 6.30 -8.19 30.30
CA ASN A 190 7.75 -8.21 30.23
C ASN A 190 8.24 -7.35 29.04
N ILE A 191 9.01 -6.30 29.32
CA ILE A 191 9.53 -5.40 28.28
C ILE A 191 10.43 -6.13 27.27
N LYS A 192 11.06 -7.24 27.64
CA LYS A 192 11.92 -8.02 26.72
C LYS A 192 11.12 -8.65 25.58
N SER A 193 9.84 -8.94 25.77
CA SER A 193 8.95 -9.51 24.74
C SER A 193 8.68 -8.55 23.58
N TYR A 194 8.95 -7.26 23.78
CA TYR A 194 8.79 -6.20 22.78
C TYR A 194 10.08 -5.89 22.02
N LEU A 195 11.23 -6.44 22.45
CA LEU A 195 12.51 -6.12 21.81
C LEU A 195 12.76 -7.03 20.61
N PRO A 196 12.91 -6.47 19.39
CA PRO A 196 13.24 -7.27 18.22
C PRO A 196 14.68 -7.81 18.32
N LYS A 197 14.86 -9.02 17.79
CA LYS A 197 16.20 -9.54 17.53
C LYS A 197 16.65 -8.99 16.17
N PHE A 198 17.65 -8.10 16.17
CA PHE A 198 18.18 -7.48 14.95
C PHE A 198 19.08 -8.46 14.16
N ASP A 199 18.50 -9.58 13.74
CA ASP A 199 19.14 -10.59 12.92
C ASP A 199 18.71 -10.47 11.44
N PHE A 200 19.24 -11.34 10.58
CA PHE A 200 18.90 -11.32 9.17
C PHE A 200 17.40 -11.53 8.93
N ALA A 201 16.77 -12.42 9.68
CA ALA A 201 15.33 -12.70 9.56
C ALA A 201 14.51 -11.44 9.84
N TYR A 202 14.85 -10.70 10.90
CA TYR A 202 14.21 -9.41 11.21
C TYR A 202 14.32 -8.42 10.05
N PHE A 203 15.55 -8.23 9.52
CA PHE A 203 15.75 -7.26 8.45
C PHE A 203 14.98 -7.60 7.17
N THR A 204 14.72 -8.88 6.90
CA THR A 204 13.88 -9.28 5.76
C THR A 204 12.41 -8.87 5.94
N THR A 205 11.93 -8.60 7.15
CA THR A 205 10.53 -8.19 7.42
C THR A 205 10.30 -6.68 7.30
N ILE A 206 11.35 -5.85 7.24
CA ILE A 206 11.24 -4.39 7.21
C ILE A 206 10.45 -3.89 5.98
N SER A 207 10.52 -4.60 4.86
CA SER A 207 9.75 -4.25 3.66
C SER A 207 8.25 -4.18 3.94
N MET A 208 7.71 -5.06 4.79
CA MET A 208 6.30 -5.05 5.18
C MET A 208 5.94 -3.80 6.01
N LEU A 209 6.84 -3.35 6.91
CA LEU A 209 6.67 -2.10 7.65
C LEU A 209 6.72 -0.88 6.73
N VAL A 210 7.69 -0.82 5.81
CA VAL A 210 7.80 0.26 4.81
C VAL A 210 6.55 0.31 3.92
N PHE A 211 6.06 -0.84 3.48
CA PHE A 211 4.82 -0.95 2.71
C PHE A 211 3.61 -0.45 3.50
N ALA A 212 3.52 -0.81 4.78
CA ALA A 212 2.38 -0.49 5.65
C ALA A 212 2.25 1.02 5.94
N VAL A 213 3.36 1.77 5.99
CA VAL A 213 3.35 3.23 6.19
C VAL A 213 3.41 4.01 4.88
N GLY A 214 3.46 3.33 3.73
CA GLY A 214 3.60 3.96 2.44
C GLY A 214 2.29 4.47 1.85
N GLY A 215 2.38 5.44 0.94
CA GLY A 215 1.23 5.98 0.20
C GLY A 215 0.83 7.40 0.58
N ALA A 216 1.58 8.06 1.44
CA ALA A 216 1.35 9.45 1.81
C ALA A 216 1.41 10.41 0.59
N GLU A 217 2.20 10.06 -0.42
CA GLU A 217 2.30 10.80 -1.68
C GLU A 217 1.04 10.76 -2.54
N LYS A 218 0.13 9.81 -2.30
CA LYS A 218 -1.13 9.67 -3.05
C LYS A 218 -2.04 10.89 -2.93
N ILE A 219 -1.87 11.67 -1.87
CA ILE A 219 -2.67 12.88 -1.66
C ILE A 219 -2.06 14.13 -2.29
N SER A 220 -0.90 14.01 -2.94
CA SER A 220 -0.25 15.14 -3.61
C SER A 220 -1.16 15.91 -4.59
N PRO A 221 -2.09 15.28 -5.34
CA PRO A 221 -3.02 16.02 -6.19
C PRO A 221 -3.97 16.98 -5.44
N TYR A 222 -4.18 16.77 -4.14
CA TYR A 222 -5.04 17.64 -3.31
C TYR A 222 -4.34 18.87 -2.75
N VAL A 223 -3.04 19.03 -3.01
CA VAL A 223 -2.27 20.20 -2.54
C VAL A 223 -2.87 21.50 -3.06
N ASN A 224 -3.21 21.55 -4.34
CA ASN A 224 -3.79 22.74 -4.97
C ASN A 224 -5.24 23.04 -4.54
N GLU A 225 -5.95 22.06 -3.96
CA GLU A 225 -7.27 22.23 -3.35
C GLU A 225 -7.18 22.67 -1.87
N THR A 226 -5.98 22.67 -1.29
CA THR A 226 -5.74 22.97 0.13
C THR A 226 -5.62 24.47 0.33
N LYS A 227 -6.41 25.01 1.28
CA LYS A 227 -6.33 26.40 1.69
C LYS A 227 -4.98 26.67 2.33
N ASN A 228 -4.24 27.67 1.86
CA ASN A 228 -2.88 27.98 2.33
C ASN A 228 -2.00 26.68 2.37
N ALA A 229 -1.84 26.06 1.21
CA ALA A 229 -1.20 24.74 1.05
C ALA A 229 0.17 24.63 1.75
N SER A 230 0.97 25.69 1.74
CA SER A 230 2.28 25.72 2.40
C SER A 230 2.26 25.54 3.92
N LYS A 231 1.12 25.80 4.59
CA LYS A 231 0.94 25.63 6.05
C LYS A 231 0.06 24.45 6.39
N GLU A 232 -1.11 24.37 5.73
CA GLU A 232 -2.12 23.38 6.06
C GLU A 232 -1.74 21.96 5.59
N PHE A 233 -1.10 21.82 4.43
CA PHE A 233 -0.73 20.52 3.90
C PHE A 233 0.35 19.83 4.75
N PRO A 234 1.51 20.45 5.07
CA PRO A 234 2.51 19.85 5.96
C PRO A 234 1.97 19.51 7.35
N LYS A 235 1.08 20.38 7.91
CA LYS A 235 0.43 20.11 9.19
C LYS A 235 -0.45 18.86 9.11
N GLY A 236 -1.23 18.71 8.02
CA GLY A 236 -2.02 17.52 7.77
C GLY A 236 -1.17 16.25 7.69
N MET A 237 0.00 16.35 7.07
CA MET A 237 0.95 15.23 6.96
C MET A 237 1.53 14.81 8.32
N LEU A 238 1.85 15.77 9.19
CA LEU A 238 2.31 15.47 10.54
C LEU A 238 1.22 14.78 11.38
N VAL A 239 -0.02 15.29 11.29
CA VAL A 239 -1.17 14.67 11.98
C VAL A 239 -1.42 13.25 11.47
N LEU A 240 -1.28 13.01 10.16
CA LEU A 240 -1.31 11.66 9.58
C LEU A 240 -0.30 10.72 10.27
N ALA A 241 0.96 11.18 10.46
CA ALA A 241 1.97 10.36 11.11
C ALA A 241 1.57 9.99 12.55
N ILE A 242 1.03 10.94 13.30
CA ILE A 242 0.55 10.70 14.68
C ILE A 242 -0.60 9.69 14.68
N MET A 243 -1.59 9.86 13.80
CA MET A 243 -2.74 8.95 13.69
C MET A 243 -2.29 7.51 13.36
N ILE A 244 -1.41 7.35 12.37
CA ILE A 244 -0.90 6.03 11.98
C ILE A 244 -0.05 5.43 13.11
N GLY A 245 0.83 6.22 13.76
CA GLY A 245 1.65 5.75 14.87
C GLY A 245 0.80 5.21 16.04
N ILE A 246 -0.23 5.93 16.43
CA ILE A 246 -1.16 5.50 17.49
C ILE A 246 -1.87 4.20 17.08
N CYS A 247 -2.45 4.16 15.87
CA CYS A 247 -3.16 2.96 15.40
C CYS A 247 -2.24 1.75 15.23
N ALA A 248 -0.99 1.95 14.79
CA ALA A 248 -0.03 0.87 14.62
C ALA A 248 0.41 0.27 15.96
N ILE A 249 0.79 1.12 16.91
CA ILE A 249 1.28 0.69 18.22
C ILE A 249 0.15 0.06 19.05
N LEU A 250 -0.97 0.77 19.23
CA LEU A 250 -2.11 0.25 19.99
C LEU A 250 -2.80 -0.92 19.32
N GLY A 251 -2.89 -0.91 17.97
CA GLY A 251 -3.42 -2.04 17.24
C GLY A 251 -2.57 -3.30 17.37
N SER A 252 -1.24 -3.18 17.33
CA SER A 252 -0.33 -4.31 17.53
C SER A 252 -0.35 -4.82 18.97
N PHE A 253 -0.46 -3.92 19.95
CA PHE A 253 -0.69 -4.30 21.34
C PHE A 253 -1.99 -5.08 21.50
N SER A 254 -3.07 -4.61 20.88
CA SER A 254 -4.37 -5.29 20.84
C SER A 254 -4.30 -6.67 20.19
N MET A 255 -3.48 -6.83 19.14
CA MET A 255 -3.23 -8.16 18.55
C MET A 255 -2.58 -9.11 19.55
N GLY A 256 -1.58 -8.66 20.34
CA GLY A 256 -0.93 -9.46 21.38
C GLY A 256 -1.87 -9.87 22.52
N MET A 257 -2.91 -9.06 22.79
CA MET A 257 -3.96 -9.42 23.74
C MET A 257 -4.84 -10.57 23.25
N LEU A 258 -5.01 -10.70 21.93
CA LEU A 258 -5.92 -11.68 21.30
C LEU A 258 -5.22 -12.90 20.73
N PHE A 259 -3.94 -12.78 20.35
CA PHE A 259 -3.15 -13.86 19.75
C PHE A 259 -1.82 -13.97 20.45
N ASP A 260 -1.45 -15.21 20.79
CA ASP A 260 -0.15 -15.50 21.41
C ASP A 260 0.99 -15.22 20.44
N SER A 261 1.90 -14.29 20.82
CA SER A 261 3.03 -13.90 20.00
C SER A 261 4.10 -15.01 19.87
N HIS A 262 4.05 -16.03 20.71
CA HIS A 262 4.96 -17.19 20.65
C HIS A 262 4.39 -18.33 19.79
N ASN A 263 3.09 -18.29 19.48
CA ASN A 263 2.41 -19.28 18.65
C ASN A 263 1.45 -18.62 17.68
N ILE A 264 2.01 -17.89 16.71
CA ILE A 264 1.26 -17.13 15.71
C ILE A 264 0.64 -18.09 14.69
N PRO A 265 -0.70 -18.05 14.46
CA PRO A 265 -1.37 -18.87 13.46
C PRO A 265 -0.79 -18.64 12.05
N ASN A 266 -0.58 -19.71 11.31
CA ASN A 266 0.03 -19.64 9.96
C ASN A 266 -0.82 -18.83 8.96
N ASP A 267 -2.11 -18.74 9.17
CA ASP A 267 -3.07 -18.00 8.32
C ASP A 267 -3.47 -16.64 8.89
N LEU A 268 -2.76 -16.15 9.93
CA LEU A 268 -3.09 -14.89 10.59
C LEU A 268 -3.14 -13.71 9.62
N MET A 269 -2.25 -13.65 8.61
CA MET A 269 -2.26 -12.56 7.63
C MET A 269 -3.57 -12.48 6.84
N ALA A 270 -4.19 -13.62 6.56
CA ALA A 270 -5.43 -13.69 5.79
C ALA A 270 -6.68 -13.63 6.69
N ASN A 271 -6.68 -14.34 7.82
CA ASN A 271 -7.83 -14.52 8.69
C ASN A 271 -7.79 -13.64 9.96
N GLY A 272 -6.62 -13.21 10.41
CA GLY A 272 -6.41 -12.69 11.76
C GLY A 272 -7.27 -11.48 12.13
N ALA A 273 -7.58 -10.59 11.20
CA ALA A 273 -8.47 -9.47 11.50
C ALA A 273 -9.92 -9.94 11.75
N TYR A 274 -10.41 -10.92 10.99
CA TYR A 274 -11.74 -11.50 11.18
C TYR A 274 -11.81 -12.29 12.49
N GLU A 275 -10.82 -13.12 12.75
CA GLU A 275 -10.73 -13.90 14.00
C GLU A 275 -10.61 -12.99 15.22
N ALA A 276 -9.89 -11.87 15.12
CA ALA A 276 -9.81 -10.88 16.18
C ALA A 276 -11.19 -10.35 16.55
N PHE A 277 -11.99 -9.96 15.55
CA PHE A 277 -13.38 -9.56 15.79
C PHE A 277 -14.28 -10.68 16.28
N GLY A 278 -14.02 -11.94 15.88
CA GLY A 278 -14.70 -13.12 16.40
C GLY A 278 -14.43 -13.31 17.90
N LYS A 279 -13.17 -13.24 18.33
CA LYS A 279 -12.78 -13.32 19.74
C LYS A 279 -13.41 -12.18 20.55
N LEU A 280 -13.37 -10.94 20.04
CA LEU A 280 -14.02 -9.81 20.67
C LEU A 280 -15.53 -9.99 20.76
N GLY A 281 -16.17 -10.50 19.71
CA GLY A 281 -17.59 -10.82 19.74
C GLY A 281 -17.96 -11.85 20.80
N ALA A 282 -17.11 -12.86 20.99
CA ALA A 282 -17.25 -13.85 22.07
C ALA A 282 -17.09 -13.22 23.46
N TYR A 283 -16.05 -12.37 23.67
CA TYR A 283 -15.84 -11.68 24.94
C TYR A 283 -17.01 -10.81 25.34
N TYR A 284 -17.55 -10.02 24.42
CA TYR A 284 -18.68 -9.12 24.66
C TYR A 284 -20.05 -9.79 24.50
N LYS A 285 -20.09 -11.11 24.25
CA LYS A 285 -21.32 -11.92 24.12
C LYS A 285 -22.28 -11.43 23.02
N VAL A 286 -21.72 -10.89 21.93
CA VAL A 286 -22.48 -10.43 20.74
C VAL A 286 -22.34 -11.38 19.55
N GLY A 287 -21.77 -12.56 19.76
CA GLY A 287 -21.56 -13.57 18.72
C GLY A 287 -20.72 -13.06 17.55
N ASN A 288 -21.12 -13.37 16.33
CA ASN A 288 -20.37 -13.04 15.12
C ASN A 288 -20.68 -11.64 14.54
N LEU A 289 -21.43 -10.79 15.27
CA LEU A 289 -21.84 -9.47 14.77
C LEU A 289 -20.65 -8.63 14.29
N PHE A 290 -19.59 -8.55 15.08
CA PHE A 290 -18.41 -7.76 14.72
C PHE A 290 -17.66 -8.33 13.52
N VAL A 291 -17.61 -9.66 13.37
CA VAL A 291 -17.00 -10.33 12.22
C VAL A 291 -17.73 -9.97 10.93
N VAL A 292 -19.06 -10.06 10.93
CA VAL A 292 -19.86 -9.78 9.73
C VAL A 292 -19.75 -8.31 9.33
N ILE A 293 -19.83 -7.38 10.29
CA ILE A 293 -19.67 -5.93 10.02
C ILE A 293 -18.27 -5.66 9.45
N TYR A 294 -17.22 -6.22 10.07
CA TYR A 294 -15.86 -6.07 9.56
C TYR A 294 -15.70 -6.65 8.17
N ALA A 295 -16.21 -7.85 7.93
CA ALA A 295 -16.10 -8.54 6.64
C ALA A 295 -16.79 -7.76 5.51
N ILE A 296 -17.96 -7.16 5.76
CA ILE A 296 -18.63 -6.27 4.80
C ILE A 296 -17.81 -5.02 4.54
N ALA A 297 -17.32 -4.35 5.59
CA ALA A 297 -16.48 -3.16 5.46
C ALA A 297 -15.20 -3.47 4.68
N GLN A 298 -14.54 -4.58 4.97
CA GLN A 298 -13.34 -5.03 4.29
C GLN A 298 -13.59 -5.38 2.82
N MET A 299 -14.68 -6.06 2.51
CA MET A 299 -15.08 -6.34 1.12
C MET A 299 -15.25 -5.05 0.31
N LEU A 300 -15.97 -4.08 0.84
CA LEU A 300 -16.16 -2.78 0.19
C LEU A 300 -14.83 -2.03 0.03
N ALA A 301 -13.94 -2.10 1.03
CA ALA A 301 -12.61 -1.51 0.95
C ALA A 301 -11.74 -2.16 -0.14
N GLN A 302 -11.77 -3.49 -0.27
CA GLN A 302 -11.02 -4.21 -1.32
C GLN A 302 -11.55 -3.88 -2.72
N ILE A 303 -12.88 -3.83 -2.90
CA ILE A 303 -13.52 -3.44 -4.16
C ILE A 303 -13.12 -2.00 -4.54
N SER A 304 -13.20 -1.08 -3.60
CA SER A 304 -12.83 0.31 -3.82
C SER A 304 -11.35 0.46 -4.18
N ALA A 305 -10.47 -0.21 -3.43
CA ALA A 305 -9.03 -0.19 -3.69
C ALA A 305 -8.68 -0.79 -5.05
N LEU A 306 -9.37 -1.87 -5.46
CA LEU A 306 -9.22 -2.48 -6.78
C LEU A 306 -9.58 -1.48 -7.89
N ALA A 307 -10.77 -0.91 -7.83
CA ALA A 307 -11.27 0.01 -8.84
C ALA A 307 -10.42 1.29 -8.96
N PHE A 308 -10.03 1.88 -7.82
CA PHE A 308 -9.18 3.06 -7.80
C PHE A 308 -7.78 2.78 -8.37
N SER A 309 -7.19 1.62 -8.03
CA SER A 309 -5.84 1.26 -8.48
C SER A 309 -5.77 0.79 -9.93
N ILE A 310 -6.90 0.44 -10.56
CA ILE A 310 -6.98 0.23 -12.01
C ILE A 310 -6.86 1.57 -12.75
N ASP A 311 -7.56 2.61 -12.31
CA ASP A 311 -7.77 3.85 -13.07
C ASP A 311 -6.71 4.93 -12.78
N ALA A 312 -6.56 5.30 -11.50
CA ALA A 312 -5.78 6.48 -11.14
C ALA A 312 -4.29 6.40 -11.51
N PRO A 313 -3.56 5.30 -11.24
CA PRO A 313 -2.14 5.22 -11.60
C PRO A 313 -1.91 5.23 -13.11
N LEU A 314 -2.80 4.61 -13.88
CA LEU A 314 -2.73 4.60 -15.34
C LEU A 314 -2.96 6.00 -15.91
N LYS A 315 -3.95 6.74 -15.38
CA LYS A 315 -4.21 8.11 -15.79
C LYS A 315 -3.03 9.03 -15.51
N ILE A 316 -2.38 8.88 -14.35
CA ILE A 316 -1.16 9.63 -14.01
C ILE A 316 -0.06 9.33 -15.03
N LEU A 317 0.19 8.05 -15.36
CA LEU A 317 1.17 7.68 -16.37
C LEU A 317 0.88 8.37 -17.72
N LEU A 318 -0.37 8.36 -18.16
CA LEU A 318 -0.75 8.88 -19.49
C LEU A 318 -0.81 10.42 -19.54
N SER A 319 -1.17 11.09 -18.42
CA SER A 319 -1.24 12.55 -18.35
C SER A 319 0.14 13.21 -18.18
N ASP A 320 1.04 12.58 -17.40
CA ASP A 320 2.32 13.18 -17.05
C ASP A 320 3.44 12.84 -18.05
N SER A 321 3.20 11.85 -18.94
CA SER A 321 4.19 11.42 -19.92
C SER A 321 4.03 12.16 -21.24
N ASP A 322 5.15 12.64 -21.78
CA ASP A 322 5.17 13.27 -23.10
C ASP A 322 4.98 12.21 -24.21
N LYS A 323 4.44 12.62 -25.35
CA LYS A 323 4.13 11.76 -26.53
C LYS A 323 5.34 11.00 -27.07
N GLU A 324 6.57 11.48 -26.80
CA GLU A 324 7.81 10.79 -27.21
C GLU A 324 8.09 9.51 -26.42
N PHE A 325 7.42 9.31 -25.25
CA PHE A 325 7.64 8.15 -24.39
C PHE A 325 6.52 7.13 -24.46
N ILE A 326 5.29 7.56 -24.77
CA ILE A 326 4.12 6.67 -24.85
C ILE A 326 3.46 6.84 -26.23
N PRO A 327 3.22 5.74 -26.97
CA PRO A 327 2.50 5.81 -28.23
C PRO A 327 1.11 6.47 -28.04
N GLU A 328 0.75 7.40 -28.91
CA GLU A 328 -0.51 8.16 -28.83
C GLU A 328 -1.74 7.25 -28.73
N SER A 329 -1.66 6.07 -29.36
CA SER A 329 -2.74 5.08 -29.30
C SER A 329 -3.09 4.59 -27.89
N PHE A 330 -2.16 4.71 -26.91
CA PHE A 330 -2.41 4.36 -25.50
C PHE A 330 -3.11 5.50 -24.74
N SER A 331 -2.91 6.75 -25.17
CA SER A 331 -3.56 7.93 -24.59
C SER A 331 -4.96 8.17 -25.18
N LYS A 332 -5.32 7.54 -26.32
CA LYS A 332 -6.65 7.66 -26.89
C LYS A 332 -7.71 7.07 -25.99
N THR A 333 -8.70 7.89 -25.63
CA THR A 333 -9.81 7.52 -24.75
C THR A 333 -11.08 7.22 -25.53
N ASN A 334 -11.95 6.37 -24.97
CA ASN A 334 -13.30 6.18 -25.47
C ASN A 334 -14.20 7.37 -25.10
N SER A 335 -15.49 7.34 -25.50
CA SER A 335 -16.49 8.37 -25.19
C SER A 335 -16.69 8.65 -23.70
N LYS A 336 -16.18 7.79 -22.81
CA LYS A 336 -16.24 7.92 -21.34
C LYS A 336 -14.92 8.38 -20.71
N GLY A 337 -13.94 8.77 -21.52
CA GLY A 337 -12.62 9.21 -21.04
C GLY A 337 -11.71 8.09 -20.56
N THR A 338 -11.96 6.83 -20.95
CA THR A 338 -11.16 5.67 -20.53
C THR A 338 -10.11 5.32 -21.58
N PRO A 339 -8.81 5.19 -21.22
CA PRO A 339 -7.73 4.79 -22.12
C PRO A 339 -7.75 3.27 -22.34
N VAL A 340 -8.50 2.81 -23.33
CA VAL A 340 -8.81 1.37 -23.54
C VAL A 340 -7.56 0.50 -23.67
N LYS A 341 -6.53 0.92 -24.42
CA LYS A 341 -5.29 0.13 -24.57
C LYS A 341 -4.51 0.01 -23.28
N GLY A 342 -4.50 1.06 -22.45
CA GLY A 342 -3.89 1.01 -21.12
C GLY A 342 -4.60 0.03 -20.20
N TYR A 343 -5.95 -0.01 -20.24
CA TYR A 343 -6.75 -0.99 -19.50
C TYR A 343 -6.47 -2.43 -19.97
N ILE A 344 -6.36 -2.66 -21.27
CA ILE A 344 -6.04 -3.99 -21.81
C ILE A 344 -4.64 -4.44 -21.33
N LEU A 345 -3.64 -3.56 -21.39
CA LEU A 345 -2.30 -3.88 -20.89
C LEU A 345 -2.30 -4.19 -19.39
N THR A 346 -2.98 -3.37 -18.58
CA THR A 346 -3.18 -3.64 -17.14
C THR A 346 -3.85 -5.00 -16.95
N GLY A 347 -4.89 -5.28 -17.74
CA GLY A 347 -5.61 -6.56 -17.72
C GLY A 347 -4.70 -7.75 -17.97
N ILE A 348 -3.86 -7.69 -19.00
CA ILE A 348 -2.92 -8.77 -19.35
C ILE A 348 -1.91 -8.99 -18.22
N LEU A 349 -1.23 -7.92 -17.76
CA LEU A 349 -0.18 -8.03 -16.74
C LEU A 349 -0.71 -8.57 -15.41
N VAL A 350 -1.88 -8.10 -14.97
CA VAL A 350 -2.51 -8.57 -13.73
C VAL A 350 -2.99 -10.00 -13.87
N SER A 351 -3.59 -10.38 -15.01
CA SER A 351 -4.05 -11.75 -15.26
C SER A 351 -2.91 -12.76 -15.20
N ILE A 352 -1.74 -12.42 -15.76
CA ILE A 352 -0.54 -13.26 -15.67
C ILE A 352 -0.17 -13.48 -14.18
N LEU A 353 -0.13 -12.41 -13.37
CA LEU A 353 0.22 -12.53 -11.95
C LEU A 353 -0.84 -13.24 -11.11
N ILE A 354 -2.10 -13.25 -11.52
CA ILE A 354 -3.14 -14.04 -10.85
C ILE A 354 -2.98 -15.53 -11.14
N ILE A 355 -2.61 -15.90 -12.38
CA ILE A 355 -2.59 -17.30 -12.83
C ILE A 355 -1.27 -17.99 -12.50
N VAL A 356 -0.13 -17.32 -12.72
CA VAL A 356 1.21 -17.93 -12.59
C VAL A 356 1.47 -18.56 -11.20
N PRO A 357 1.09 -17.94 -10.08
CA PRO A 357 1.27 -18.57 -8.77
C PRO A 357 0.48 -19.85 -8.58
N GLY A 358 -0.70 -19.94 -9.19
CA GLY A 358 -1.52 -21.17 -9.17
C GLY A 358 -0.85 -22.39 -9.79
N LEU A 359 0.24 -22.20 -10.57
CA LEU A 359 1.02 -23.29 -11.15
C LEU A 359 2.12 -23.82 -10.21
N GLY A 360 2.47 -23.09 -9.14
CA GLY A 360 3.58 -23.44 -8.24
C GLY A 360 3.29 -23.31 -6.74
N ILE A 361 2.15 -22.76 -6.34
CA ILE A 361 1.78 -22.52 -4.95
C ILE A 361 0.60 -23.43 -4.59
N LYS A 362 0.71 -24.14 -3.45
CA LYS A 362 -0.21 -25.25 -3.11
C LYS A 362 -1.62 -24.79 -2.72
N ASN A 363 -1.75 -23.76 -1.90
CA ASN A 363 -3.02 -23.32 -1.34
C ASN A 363 -3.17 -21.78 -1.35
N MET A 364 -4.39 -21.33 -1.03
CA MET A 364 -4.73 -19.91 -1.05
C MET A 364 -3.95 -19.10 -0.02
N ASN A 365 -3.71 -19.64 1.19
CA ASN A 365 -2.97 -18.94 2.24
C ASN A 365 -1.54 -18.59 1.80
N GLU A 366 -0.83 -19.57 1.21
CA GLU A 366 0.52 -19.35 0.69
C GLU A 366 0.53 -18.33 -0.44
N ASN A 367 -0.44 -18.40 -1.35
CA ASN A 367 -0.58 -17.45 -2.45
C ASN A 367 -0.87 -16.03 -1.93
N TYR A 368 -1.74 -15.88 -0.94
CA TYR A 368 -2.05 -14.60 -0.32
C TYR A 368 -0.82 -14.00 0.37
N LYS A 369 -0.10 -14.81 1.16
CA LYS A 369 1.15 -14.39 1.83
C LYS A 369 2.23 -14.00 0.83
N TRP A 370 2.40 -14.77 -0.24
CA TRP A 370 3.37 -14.44 -1.29
C TRP A 370 3.02 -13.13 -2.00
N LEU A 371 1.76 -12.89 -2.39
CA LEU A 371 1.35 -11.62 -2.99
C LEU A 371 1.51 -10.44 -2.04
N LEU A 372 1.24 -10.60 -0.74
CA LEU A 372 1.52 -9.58 0.27
C LEU A 372 3.01 -9.26 0.33
N ASN A 373 3.86 -10.29 0.36
CA ASN A 373 5.31 -10.10 0.36
C ASN A 373 5.78 -9.40 -0.92
N LEU A 374 5.30 -9.82 -2.09
CA LEU A 374 5.62 -9.19 -3.38
C LEU A 374 5.19 -7.72 -3.39
N ASN A 375 4.02 -7.38 -2.87
CA ASN A 375 3.57 -6.01 -2.73
C ASN A 375 4.48 -5.20 -1.80
N SER A 376 4.98 -5.80 -0.72
CA SER A 376 5.89 -5.13 0.22
C SER A 376 7.26 -4.81 -0.39
N ILE A 377 7.63 -5.49 -1.48
CA ILE A 377 8.87 -5.26 -2.24
C ILE A 377 8.62 -4.24 -3.35
N VAL A 378 7.54 -4.42 -4.11
CA VAL A 378 7.31 -3.70 -5.38
C VAL A 378 6.71 -2.33 -5.12
N MET A 379 5.72 -2.22 -4.25
CA MET A 379 5.02 -0.95 -3.99
C MET A 379 5.93 0.18 -3.46
N PRO A 380 6.92 -0.09 -2.57
CA PRO A 380 7.82 0.96 -2.09
C PRO A 380 8.78 1.51 -3.15
N LEU A 381 8.97 0.85 -4.29
CA LEU A 381 9.84 1.35 -5.36
C LEU A 381 9.41 2.74 -5.88
N ARG A 382 8.12 3.07 -5.78
CA ARG A 382 7.63 4.42 -6.13
C ARG A 382 8.03 5.48 -5.11
N TYR A 383 8.30 5.12 -3.84
CA TYR A 383 8.74 6.07 -2.81
C TYR A 383 10.16 6.55 -3.05
N LEU A 384 10.98 5.74 -3.72
CA LEU A 384 12.32 6.13 -4.15
C LEU A 384 12.28 7.42 -4.98
N TRP A 385 11.26 7.59 -5.82
CA TRP A 385 11.08 8.80 -6.62
C TRP A 385 10.71 10.03 -5.79
N VAL A 386 9.97 9.85 -4.69
CA VAL A 386 9.67 10.93 -3.74
C VAL A 386 10.95 11.43 -3.09
N PHE A 387 11.77 10.51 -2.58
CA PHE A 387 13.04 10.86 -1.93
C PHE A 387 14.04 11.43 -2.94
N PHE A 388 14.05 10.89 -4.16
CA PHE A 388 14.88 11.43 -5.23
C PHE A 388 14.49 12.88 -5.59
N ALA A 389 13.20 13.17 -5.76
CA ALA A 389 12.74 14.53 -5.99
C ALA A 389 13.12 15.47 -4.83
N TYR A 390 13.01 15.00 -3.59
CA TYR A 390 13.41 15.76 -2.40
C TYR A 390 14.92 16.05 -2.36
N MET A 391 15.75 15.06 -2.72
CA MET A 391 17.19 15.26 -2.87
C MET A 391 17.48 16.33 -3.92
N MET A 392 16.75 16.31 -5.04
CA MET A 392 16.97 17.27 -6.13
C MET A 392 16.58 18.70 -5.74
N ILE A 393 15.43 18.94 -5.07
CA ILE A 393 15.09 20.30 -4.61
C ILE A 393 16.07 20.82 -3.57
N ASN A 394 16.71 19.97 -2.77
CA ASN A 394 17.75 20.38 -1.84
C ASN A 394 19.09 20.66 -2.54
N LYS A 395 19.44 19.89 -3.59
CA LYS A 395 20.61 20.12 -4.42
C LYS A 395 20.49 21.42 -5.23
N LEU A 396 19.30 21.66 -5.78
CA LEU A 396 18.95 22.84 -6.60
C LEU A 396 18.22 23.90 -5.77
N HIS A 397 18.57 24.07 -4.50
CA HIS A 397 17.84 24.87 -3.52
C HIS A 397 17.69 26.35 -3.87
N LYS A 398 18.48 26.87 -4.79
CA LYS A 398 18.39 28.26 -5.29
C LYS A 398 17.24 28.43 -6.29
N ASP A 399 16.87 27.38 -7.00
CA ASP A 399 15.85 27.39 -8.05
C ASP A 399 14.46 27.06 -7.48
N PHE A 400 14.38 26.48 -6.27
CA PHE A 400 13.14 26.05 -5.64
C PHE A 400 12.91 26.77 -4.31
N ASN A 401 11.92 27.65 -4.29
CA ASN A 401 11.46 28.31 -3.07
C ASN A 401 10.27 27.57 -2.48
N SER A 402 10.26 27.40 -1.15
CA SER A 402 9.17 26.83 -0.40
C SER A 402 8.91 27.65 0.86
N ASP A 403 7.66 27.97 1.10
CA ASP A 403 7.24 28.62 2.35
C ASP A 403 7.35 27.67 3.55
N TYR A 404 7.33 26.36 3.28
CA TYR A 404 7.57 25.29 4.26
C TYR A 404 8.85 24.55 3.93
N LYS A 405 9.80 24.53 4.87
CA LYS A 405 11.02 23.73 4.79
C LYS A 405 11.08 22.78 5.98
N PHE A 406 11.02 21.47 5.71
CA PHE A 406 11.19 20.44 6.73
C PHE A 406 12.57 20.57 7.40
N ILE A 407 13.61 20.70 6.58
CA ILE A 407 14.98 20.94 7.04
C ILE A 407 15.49 22.22 6.38
N LYS A 408 15.90 23.19 7.21
CA LYS A 408 16.37 24.48 6.71
C LYS A 408 17.72 24.41 5.96
N ASN A 409 18.61 23.51 6.42
CA ASN A 409 19.92 23.32 5.80
C ASN A 409 19.80 22.36 4.62
N PRO A 410 20.08 22.80 3.36
CA PRO A 410 19.92 21.96 2.17
C PRO A 410 20.80 20.71 2.17
N LYS A 411 22.02 20.78 2.74
CA LYS A 411 22.91 19.61 2.83
C LYS A 411 22.33 18.53 3.74
N ILE A 412 21.80 18.94 4.90
CA ILE A 412 21.14 18.00 5.82
C ILE A 412 19.85 17.46 5.18
N GLY A 413 19.06 18.34 4.52
CA GLY A 413 17.87 17.92 3.78
C GLY A 413 18.19 16.85 2.71
N TYR A 414 19.26 17.06 1.94
CA TYR A 414 19.73 16.06 0.97
C TYR A 414 20.09 14.73 1.64
N LEU A 415 20.83 14.76 2.76
CA LEU A 415 21.23 13.53 3.49
C LEU A 415 20.03 12.80 4.07
N VAL A 416 19.02 13.49 4.57
CA VAL A 416 17.78 12.83 5.06
C VAL A 416 17.00 12.20 3.90
N GLY A 417 16.94 12.87 2.74
CA GLY A 417 16.37 12.26 1.53
C GLY A 417 17.12 11.00 1.09
N LEU A 418 18.46 11.06 1.11
CA LEU A 418 19.34 9.94 0.80
C LEU A 418 19.16 8.79 1.79
N TRP A 419 19.05 9.08 3.09
CA TRP A 419 18.75 8.08 4.13
C TRP A 419 17.44 7.34 3.81
N CYS A 420 16.34 8.05 3.59
CA CYS A 420 15.05 7.45 3.28
C CYS A 420 15.09 6.65 1.97
N PHE A 421 15.83 7.13 0.97
CA PHE A 421 16.04 6.43 -0.30
C PHE A 421 16.77 5.10 -0.09
N ILE A 422 17.94 5.13 0.58
CA ILE A 422 18.74 3.92 0.86
C ILE A 422 17.96 2.94 1.75
N PHE A 423 17.28 3.44 2.78
CA PHE A 423 16.48 2.61 3.67
C PHE A 423 15.35 1.88 2.91
N THR A 424 14.66 2.58 2.00
CA THR A 424 13.63 1.96 1.15
C THR A 424 14.24 0.91 0.21
N ALA A 425 15.34 1.23 -0.46
CA ALA A 425 16.01 0.29 -1.35
C ALA A 425 16.49 -0.97 -0.60
N PHE A 426 17.10 -0.78 0.57
CA PHE A 426 17.53 -1.86 1.47
C PHE A 426 16.33 -2.75 1.87
N ALA A 427 15.22 -2.15 2.30
CA ALA A 427 14.01 -2.89 2.65
C ALA A 427 13.47 -3.71 1.48
N CYS A 428 13.42 -3.14 0.27
CA CYS A 428 12.98 -3.85 -0.93
C CYS A 428 13.91 -5.03 -1.29
N ILE A 429 15.23 -4.84 -1.21
CA ILE A 429 16.21 -5.88 -1.52
C ILE A 429 16.11 -7.05 -0.54
N LEU A 430 16.12 -6.79 0.75
CA LEU A 430 16.02 -7.84 1.77
C LEU A 430 14.63 -8.47 1.82
N GLY A 431 13.57 -7.69 1.53
CA GLY A 431 12.23 -8.20 1.41
C GLY A 431 12.05 -9.26 0.33
N ALA A 432 12.93 -9.27 -0.70
CA ALA A 432 12.90 -10.27 -1.76
C ALA A 432 13.20 -11.70 -1.27
N VAL A 433 13.83 -11.86 -0.11
CA VAL A 433 14.06 -13.17 0.50
C VAL A 433 12.72 -13.78 0.90
N PRO A 434 12.38 -15.01 0.43
CA PRO A 434 11.14 -15.69 0.80
C PRO A 434 11.02 -15.93 2.30
N LYS A 435 9.80 -15.92 2.82
CA LYS A 435 9.50 -16.12 4.25
C LYS A 435 9.21 -17.58 4.60
N ILE A 436 9.58 -18.50 3.73
CA ILE A 436 9.50 -19.94 3.91
C ILE A 436 10.88 -20.53 4.12
N SER A 437 10.98 -21.67 4.78
CA SER A 437 12.26 -22.35 5.02
C SER A 437 12.79 -23.00 3.74
N TYR A 438 14.07 -22.74 3.42
CA TYR A 438 14.74 -23.42 2.30
C TYR A 438 14.89 -24.93 2.56
N THR A 439 15.12 -25.31 3.82
CA THR A 439 15.31 -26.72 4.20
C THR A 439 14.04 -27.53 4.07
N ASP A 440 12.89 -26.94 4.37
CA ASP A 440 11.62 -27.65 4.39
C ASP A 440 10.96 -27.65 2.98
N GLU A 441 11.05 -26.54 2.27
CA GLU A 441 10.41 -26.38 0.95
C GLU A 441 11.36 -25.74 -0.10
N PRO A 442 12.46 -26.41 -0.50
CA PRO A 442 13.48 -25.80 -1.36
C PRO A 442 12.96 -25.35 -2.72
N LYS A 443 12.05 -26.11 -3.36
CA LYS A 443 11.46 -25.73 -4.65
C LYS A 443 10.58 -24.50 -4.56
N ALA A 444 9.74 -24.41 -3.54
CA ALA A 444 8.87 -23.26 -3.31
C ALA A 444 9.69 -22.01 -2.94
N PHE A 445 10.76 -22.16 -2.15
CA PHE A 445 11.69 -21.07 -1.82
C PHE A 445 12.33 -20.49 -3.08
N VAL A 446 12.93 -21.36 -3.94
CA VAL A 446 13.59 -20.92 -5.18
C VAL A 446 12.59 -20.27 -6.13
N PHE A 447 11.39 -20.84 -6.28
CA PHE A 447 10.32 -20.25 -7.10
C PHE A 447 9.95 -18.85 -6.60
N GLN A 448 9.66 -18.70 -5.30
CA GLN A 448 9.31 -17.39 -4.73
C GLN A 448 10.47 -16.40 -4.86
N LEU A 449 11.71 -16.80 -4.62
CA LEU A 449 12.88 -15.92 -4.76
C LEU A 449 13.02 -15.40 -6.20
N ILE A 450 12.91 -16.29 -7.19
CA ILE A 450 12.94 -15.90 -8.61
C ILE A 450 11.81 -14.93 -8.92
N MET A 451 10.59 -15.23 -8.50
CA MET A 451 9.43 -14.36 -8.74
C MET A 451 9.54 -13.01 -8.05
N ASN A 452 10.05 -12.98 -6.81
CA ASN A 452 10.24 -11.73 -6.06
C ASN A 452 11.27 -10.79 -6.71
N ILE A 453 12.29 -11.35 -7.39
CA ILE A 453 13.33 -10.59 -8.09
C ILE A 453 12.90 -10.29 -9.54
N ALA A 454 12.40 -11.28 -10.26
CA ALA A 454 12.05 -11.12 -11.67
C ALA A 454 10.86 -10.18 -11.88
N THR A 455 9.84 -10.25 -11.02
CA THR A 455 8.62 -9.43 -11.19
C THR A 455 8.95 -7.93 -11.23
N PRO A 456 9.61 -7.31 -10.24
CA PRO A 456 9.93 -5.88 -10.29
C PRO A 456 10.86 -5.54 -11.46
N ILE A 457 11.84 -6.39 -11.79
CA ILE A 457 12.77 -6.16 -12.91
C ILE A 457 12.02 -6.14 -14.23
N VAL A 458 11.15 -7.14 -14.48
CA VAL A 458 10.36 -7.22 -15.70
C VAL A 458 9.39 -6.06 -15.81
N LEU A 459 8.64 -5.78 -14.74
CA LEU A 459 7.64 -4.71 -14.72
C LEU A 459 8.27 -3.33 -14.97
N ILE A 460 9.38 -3.02 -14.32
CA ILE A 460 10.09 -1.75 -14.54
C ILE A 460 10.76 -1.73 -15.91
N GLY A 461 11.38 -2.84 -16.31
CA GLY A 461 12.06 -2.99 -17.59
C GLY A 461 11.15 -2.81 -18.81
N LEU A 462 9.88 -3.22 -18.72
CA LEU A 462 8.88 -2.96 -19.76
C LEU A 462 8.75 -1.46 -20.08
N GLY A 463 9.00 -0.58 -19.09
CA GLY A 463 9.00 0.86 -19.30
C GLY A 463 10.06 1.36 -20.27
N ALA A 464 11.17 0.64 -20.44
CA ALA A 464 12.20 1.00 -21.41
C ALA A 464 11.80 0.69 -22.87
N ILE A 465 10.81 -0.20 -23.06
CA ILE A 465 10.34 -0.64 -24.39
C ILE A 465 9.37 0.37 -24.99
N PHE A 466 8.55 1.04 -24.20
CA PHE A 466 7.51 1.96 -24.67
C PHE A 466 8.04 3.16 -25.46
N PRO A 467 9.13 3.84 -25.04
CA PRO A 467 9.72 4.93 -25.83
C PRO A 467 10.18 4.49 -27.22
N TYR A 468 10.64 3.24 -27.36
CA TYR A 468 11.00 2.69 -28.67
C TYR A 468 9.78 2.59 -29.59
N PHE A 469 8.67 2.07 -29.09
CA PHE A 469 7.43 1.98 -29.89
C PHE A 469 6.82 3.35 -30.16
N ALA A 470 6.93 4.32 -29.22
CA ALA A 470 6.46 5.67 -29.42
C ALA A 470 7.17 6.36 -30.61
N ARG A 471 8.53 6.28 -30.64
CA ARG A 471 9.33 6.84 -31.73
C ARG A 471 9.04 6.16 -33.07
N LYS A 472 8.89 4.82 -33.07
CA LYS A 472 8.58 4.07 -34.29
C LYS A 472 7.19 4.44 -34.86
N ALA A 473 6.23 4.75 -34.01
CA ALA A 473 4.91 5.21 -34.44
C ALA A 473 4.97 6.61 -35.05
N GLN A 474 5.72 7.55 -34.43
CA GLN A 474 5.90 8.91 -34.96
C GLN A 474 6.63 8.92 -36.32
N ASN A 475 7.63 8.06 -36.52
CA ASN A 475 8.36 7.95 -37.78
C ASN A 475 7.52 7.31 -38.92
N LYS A 476 6.35 6.76 -38.64
CA LYS A 476 5.43 6.23 -39.65
C LYS A 476 4.35 7.24 -40.05
N GLU A 477 4.19 8.34 -39.31
CA GLU A 477 3.24 9.41 -39.58
C GLU A 477 3.89 10.58 -40.35
N VAL A 478 5.23 10.52 -40.56
CA VAL A 478 6.00 11.40 -41.47
C VAL A 478 6.28 10.64 -42.77
#